data_4d7f19c97b4b2a43f287c47a019ed455
#
_entry.id   4d7f19c97b4b2a43f287c47a019ed455
#
_cell.length_a   1.000
_cell.length_b   1.000
_cell.length_c   1.000
_cell.angle_alpha   90.00
_cell.angle_beta   90.00
_cell.angle_gamma   90.00
#
_symmetry.space_group_name_H-M   'P 1'
#
loop_
_entity.id
_entity.type
_entity.pdbx_description
1 polymer ?
#
loop_
_entity_poly.entity_id
_entity_poly.type
_entity_poly.pdbx_seq_one_letter_code
_entity_poly.pdbx_strand_id
1 'polypeptide(L)'
;MPELPEVETVRRGLEQKLKNFIIKKVEICRDSTVAYPFENKDFIEGLQNSLIYKWDRRGKYLIAELKKIERNNINIANEDNFINNGVLVVHLRMTGYFTFNHKLTDPCKHTRIRLFDDKNNELRYIDVRSFGQMWWVRKELLPTNIIKGLGSLGPEPFSDNFNIDYLTKIISKKTRSIKSILLDQTIVAGIGNIYADESLYAAGISPFREARTIKKHELKKLKTAIVEILKKSIGAGGTTFSDFRDLEGENGNFGLQTNVYRRTGKKCRKCKNIVERQKISGRSTHWCRKCQK
;
A
#
# COMPACT_ATOMS: atom_id res chain seq x y z
N MET A 1 -3.50 -0.26 -9.48
CA MET A 1 -2.84 -0.98 -8.36
C MET A 1 -2.58 0.03 -7.28
N PRO A 2 -3.07 -0.20 -6.08
CA PRO A 2 -2.76 0.64 -4.92
C PRO A 2 -1.24 0.73 -4.68
N GLU A 3 -0.72 1.96 -4.58
CA GLU A 3 0.64 2.29 -4.17
C GLU A 3 0.59 2.83 -2.73
N LEU A 4 1.67 3.34 -2.19
CA LEU A 4 1.73 3.79 -0.79
C LEU A 4 0.57 4.74 -0.39
N PRO A 5 0.23 5.80 -1.16
CA PRO A 5 -0.86 6.71 -0.75
C PRO A 5 -2.23 6.04 -0.68
N GLU A 6 -2.56 5.15 -1.63
CA GLU A 6 -3.83 4.43 -1.62
C GLU A 6 -3.90 3.47 -0.42
N VAL A 7 -2.80 2.75 -0.14
CA VAL A 7 -2.72 1.84 1.02
C VAL A 7 -2.81 2.63 2.33
N GLU A 8 -2.21 3.81 2.42
CA GLU A 8 -2.32 4.70 3.59
C GLU A 8 -3.75 5.23 3.77
N THR A 9 -4.44 5.56 2.68
CA THR A 9 -5.86 5.98 2.72
C THR A 9 -6.74 4.86 3.27
N VAL A 10 -6.55 3.62 2.77
CA VAL A 10 -7.27 2.44 3.29
C VAL A 10 -6.93 2.20 4.76
N ARG A 11 -5.65 2.26 5.15
CA ARG A 11 -5.23 2.10 6.55
C ARG A 11 -5.98 3.08 7.48
N ARG A 12 -6.04 4.36 7.10
CA ARG A 12 -6.74 5.39 7.89
C ARG A 12 -8.24 5.11 8.01
N GLY A 13 -8.86 4.71 6.91
CA GLY A 13 -10.27 4.33 6.92
C GLY A 13 -10.54 3.12 7.82
N LEU A 14 -9.70 2.06 7.74
CA LEU A 14 -9.79 0.88 8.61
C LEU A 14 -9.60 1.25 10.08
N GLU A 15 -8.61 2.07 10.41
CA GLU A 15 -8.37 2.55 11.78
C GLU A 15 -9.58 3.29 12.36
N GLN A 16 -10.20 4.13 11.55
CA GLN A 16 -11.36 4.91 11.97
C GLN A 16 -12.63 4.06 12.14
N LYS A 17 -12.91 3.17 11.18
CA LYS A 17 -14.17 2.41 11.11
C LYS A 17 -14.17 1.16 12.00
N LEU A 18 -13.02 0.54 12.21
CA LEU A 18 -12.91 -0.74 12.93
C LEU A 18 -12.50 -0.57 14.39
N LYS A 19 -12.69 0.61 14.96
CA LYS A 19 -12.44 0.80 16.39
C LYS A 19 -13.28 -0.19 17.22
N ASN A 20 -12.59 -1.01 18.04
CA ASN A 20 -13.19 -2.07 18.86
C ASN A 20 -13.85 -3.22 18.05
N PHE A 21 -13.45 -3.45 16.81
CA PHE A 21 -13.97 -4.56 16.00
C PHE A 21 -13.37 -5.89 16.49
N ILE A 22 -14.21 -6.73 17.12
CA ILE A 22 -13.82 -8.09 17.53
C ILE A 22 -14.30 -9.06 16.46
N ILE A 23 -13.39 -9.79 15.84
CA ILE A 23 -13.70 -10.78 14.80
C ILE A 23 -14.39 -11.98 15.44
N LYS A 24 -15.70 -12.11 15.28
CA LYS A 24 -16.48 -13.25 15.80
C LYS A 24 -16.57 -14.40 14.81
N LYS A 25 -16.64 -14.08 13.52
CA LYS A 25 -16.74 -15.07 12.44
C LYS A 25 -15.85 -14.68 11.28
N VAL A 26 -15.24 -15.68 10.66
CA VAL A 26 -14.42 -15.53 9.44
C VAL A 26 -15.00 -16.44 8.36
N GLU A 27 -15.27 -15.90 7.18
CA GLU A 27 -15.65 -16.66 5.99
C GLU A 27 -14.60 -16.46 4.90
N ILE A 28 -14.04 -17.57 4.42
CA ILE A 28 -13.11 -17.58 3.28
C ILE A 28 -13.90 -18.00 2.05
N CYS A 29 -14.14 -17.03 1.14
CA CYS A 29 -14.84 -17.29 -0.12
C CYS A 29 -13.88 -17.73 -1.24
N ARG A 30 -12.58 -17.59 -1.02
CA ARG A 30 -11.53 -18.03 -1.95
C ARG A 30 -10.23 -18.37 -1.21
N ASP A 31 -9.87 -19.65 -1.19
CA ASP A 31 -8.74 -20.19 -0.44
C ASP A 31 -7.41 -19.55 -0.83
N SER A 32 -7.16 -19.35 -2.13
CA SER A 32 -5.90 -18.76 -2.62
C SER A 32 -5.64 -17.32 -2.15
N THR A 33 -6.58 -16.69 -1.46
CA THR A 33 -6.39 -15.36 -0.83
C THR A 33 -5.63 -15.49 0.47
N VAL A 34 -5.76 -16.60 1.18
CA VAL A 34 -4.98 -16.91 2.38
C VAL A 34 -3.62 -17.45 1.94
N ALA A 35 -2.56 -16.74 2.26
CA ALA A 35 -1.20 -17.12 1.90
C ALA A 35 -0.41 -17.72 3.09
N TYR A 36 -0.89 -17.50 4.31
CA TYR A 36 -0.36 -18.10 5.53
C TYR A 36 -1.34 -17.90 6.70
N PRO A 37 -1.50 -18.89 7.58
CA PRO A 37 -0.95 -20.26 7.50
C PRO A 37 -1.50 -21.01 6.28
N PHE A 38 -0.90 -22.16 5.94
CA PHE A 38 -1.31 -22.93 4.75
C PHE A 38 -2.69 -23.55 4.88
N GLU A 39 -3.08 -23.90 6.12
CA GLU A 39 -4.41 -24.44 6.42
C GLU A 39 -5.38 -23.29 6.73
N ASN A 40 -6.48 -23.23 5.98
CA ASN A 40 -7.53 -22.24 6.20
C ASN A 40 -8.12 -22.28 7.61
N LYS A 41 -8.19 -23.47 8.21
CA LYS A 41 -8.66 -23.65 9.59
C LYS A 41 -7.79 -22.85 10.56
N ASP A 42 -6.48 -22.94 10.45
CA ASP A 42 -5.56 -22.20 11.33
C ASP A 42 -5.68 -20.69 11.16
N PHE A 43 -5.93 -20.23 9.94
CA PHE A 43 -6.19 -18.81 9.66
C PHE A 43 -7.48 -18.34 10.34
N ILE A 44 -8.56 -19.12 10.24
CA ILE A 44 -9.85 -18.82 10.88
C ILE A 44 -9.69 -18.79 12.41
N GLU A 45 -9.13 -19.83 13.00
CA GLU A 45 -8.92 -19.95 14.46
C GLU A 45 -8.00 -18.86 15.00
N GLY A 46 -6.99 -18.48 14.21
CA GLY A 46 -6.07 -17.41 14.53
C GLY A 46 -6.74 -16.03 14.61
N LEU A 47 -7.66 -15.75 13.70
CA LEU A 47 -8.39 -14.49 13.68
C LEU A 47 -9.59 -14.46 14.62
N GLN A 48 -10.27 -15.58 14.82
CA GLN A 48 -11.51 -15.66 15.59
C GLN A 48 -11.30 -15.23 17.04
N ASN A 49 -12.23 -14.43 17.55
CA ASN A 49 -12.20 -13.80 18.88
C ASN A 49 -11.01 -12.83 19.10
N SER A 50 -10.43 -12.33 18.03
CA SER A 50 -9.39 -11.30 18.09
C SER A 50 -10.00 -9.91 17.93
N LEU A 51 -9.58 -8.97 18.76
CA LEU A 51 -9.76 -7.55 18.60
C LEU A 51 -8.75 -7.04 17.55
N ILE A 52 -9.20 -6.33 16.54
CA ILE A 52 -8.33 -5.52 15.69
C ILE A 52 -7.94 -4.29 16.52
N TYR A 53 -6.72 -4.28 17.07
CA TYR A 53 -6.29 -3.26 18.01
C TYR A 53 -5.79 -2.00 17.29
N LYS A 54 -5.02 -2.16 16.22
CA LYS A 54 -4.41 -1.06 15.48
C LYS A 54 -4.11 -1.46 14.05
N TRP A 55 -4.20 -0.50 13.13
CA TRP A 55 -3.75 -0.65 11.76
C TRP A 55 -2.50 0.16 11.48
N ASP A 56 -1.46 -0.51 11.02
CA ASP A 56 -0.22 0.07 10.51
C ASP A 56 -0.05 -0.20 9.01
N ARG A 57 0.93 0.45 8.42
CA ARG A 57 1.32 0.25 7.02
C ARG A 57 2.84 0.12 6.90
N ARG A 58 3.28 -0.80 6.06
CA ARG A 58 4.67 -0.90 5.63
C ARG A 58 4.72 -1.06 4.11
N GLY A 59 5.27 -0.08 3.39
CA GLY A 59 5.23 -0.04 1.92
C GLY A 59 3.81 -0.10 1.39
N LYS A 60 3.48 -1.20 0.72
CA LYS A 60 2.13 -1.47 0.18
C LYS A 60 1.39 -2.55 0.96
N TYR A 61 1.85 -2.88 2.16
CA TYR A 61 1.21 -3.82 3.07
C TYR A 61 0.45 -3.08 4.16
N LEU A 62 -0.76 -3.53 4.43
CA LEU A 62 -1.54 -3.20 5.62
C LEU A 62 -1.19 -4.22 6.70
N ILE A 63 -1.10 -3.80 7.94
CA ILE A 63 -0.75 -4.64 9.08
C ILE A 63 -1.71 -4.32 10.21
N ALA A 64 -2.56 -5.27 10.59
CA ALA A 64 -3.42 -5.17 11.77
C ALA A 64 -2.78 -5.90 12.95
N GLU A 65 -2.53 -5.20 14.03
CA GLU A 65 -2.19 -5.82 15.31
C GLU A 65 -3.44 -6.44 15.91
N LEU A 66 -3.33 -7.71 16.32
CA LEU A 66 -4.43 -8.48 16.89
C LEU A 66 -4.20 -8.75 18.38
N LYS A 67 -5.26 -8.60 19.17
CA LYS A 67 -5.26 -8.92 20.59
C LYS A 67 -6.41 -9.87 20.91
N LYS A 68 -6.22 -10.80 21.85
CA LYS A 68 -7.29 -11.63 22.44
C LYS A 68 -7.55 -11.21 23.88
N ILE A 69 -8.81 -11.29 24.30
CA ILE A 69 -9.19 -11.06 25.71
C ILE A 69 -8.82 -12.31 26.50
N GLU A 70 -8.12 -12.15 27.59
CA GLU A 70 -7.85 -13.24 28.51
C GLU A 70 -9.15 -13.73 29.15
N ARG A 71 -9.38 -15.06 29.16
CA ARG A 71 -10.67 -15.69 29.50
C ARG A 71 -11.25 -15.31 30.87
N ASN A 72 -10.47 -14.71 31.75
CA ASN A 72 -10.87 -14.42 33.14
C ASN A 72 -11.25 -12.94 33.38
N ASN A 73 -11.20 -12.05 32.38
CA ASN A 73 -11.46 -10.63 32.58
C ASN A 73 -12.34 -10.04 31.47
N ILE A 74 -13.62 -9.85 31.74
CA ILE A 74 -14.63 -9.37 30.78
C ILE A 74 -14.58 -7.84 30.58
N ASN A 75 -13.70 -7.12 31.30
CA ASN A 75 -13.70 -5.66 31.25
C ASN A 75 -12.82 -5.15 30.10
N ILE A 76 -13.46 -4.84 28.95
CA ILE A 76 -12.84 -4.30 27.72
C ILE A 76 -12.14 -2.94 27.95
N ALA A 77 -12.44 -2.27 29.07
CA ALA A 77 -11.89 -0.96 29.40
C ALA A 77 -10.45 -1.00 29.95
N ASN A 78 -9.92 -2.16 30.30
CA ASN A 78 -8.57 -2.30 30.87
C ASN A 78 -7.61 -2.91 29.83
N GLU A 79 -6.66 -2.11 29.34
CA GLU A 79 -5.68 -2.55 28.33
C GLU A 79 -4.81 -3.73 28.77
N ASP A 80 -4.64 -3.93 30.08
CA ASP A 80 -3.86 -5.02 30.68
C ASP A 80 -4.47 -6.41 30.48
N ASN A 81 -5.75 -6.48 30.06
CA ASN A 81 -6.48 -7.72 29.86
C ASN A 81 -6.31 -8.31 28.43
N PHE A 82 -5.51 -7.66 27.60
CA PHE A 82 -5.34 -8.08 26.22
C PHE A 82 -3.99 -8.76 25.99
N ILE A 83 -4.04 -9.98 25.46
CA ILE A 83 -2.85 -10.71 25.03
C ILE A 83 -2.62 -10.49 23.54
N ASN A 84 -1.37 -10.21 23.16
CA ASN A 84 -0.97 -10.16 21.76
C ASN A 84 -1.30 -11.49 21.06
N ASN A 85 -2.05 -11.41 19.94
CA ASN A 85 -2.43 -12.58 19.12
C ASN A 85 -1.76 -12.55 17.73
N GLY A 86 -0.67 -11.82 17.59
CA GLY A 86 0.03 -11.68 16.31
C GLY A 86 -0.56 -10.58 15.42
N VAL A 87 -0.40 -10.74 14.12
CA VAL A 87 -0.80 -9.73 13.14
C VAL A 87 -1.52 -10.35 11.94
N LEU A 88 -2.51 -9.62 11.43
CA LEU A 88 -3.07 -9.85 10.10
C LEU A 88 -2.39 -8.90 9.11
N VAL A 89 -1.68 -9.46 8.13
CA VAL A 89 -1.04 -8.69 7.06
C VAL A 89 -1.85 -8.83 5.79
N VAL A 90 -2.05 -7.72 5.06
CA VAL A 90 -2.80 -7.71 3.81
C VAL A 90 -2.01 -6.98 2.72
N HIS A 91 -1.91 -7.57 1.55
CA HIS A 91 -1.40 -6.91 0.36
C HIS A 91 -2.51 -6.82 -0.70
N LEU A 92 -3.00 -5.62 -0.97
CA LEU A 92 -4.14 -5.37 -1.86
C LEU A 92 -3.86 -5.72 -3.34
N ARG A 93 -2.61 -5.79 -3.74
CA ARG A 93 -2.16 -6.05 -5.12
C ARG A 93 -2.76 -5.05 -6.11
N MET A 94 -3.55 -5.53 -7.08
CA MET A 94 -4.00 -4.68 -8.20
C MET A 94 -5.43 -4.15 -8.03
N THR A 95 -6.34 -4.98 -7.55
CA THR A 95 -7.78 -4.71 -7.51
C THR A 95 -8.41 -5.02 -6.16
N GLY A 96 -7.59 -5.38 -5.15
CA GLY A 96 -8.08 -5.63 -3.80
C GLY A 96 -8.50 -4.33 -3.10
N TYR A 97 -9.63 -4.37 -2.42
CA TYR A 97 -10.14 -3.29 -1.58
C TYR A 97 -11.03 -3.84 -0.47
N PHE A 98 -11.28 -3.03 0.55
CA PHE A 98 -12.19 -3.35 1.63
C PHE A 98 -13.47 -2.52 1.53
N THR A 99 -14.58 -3.11 2.00
CA THR A 99 -15.82 -2.39 2.33
C THR A 99 -16.21 -2.73 3.76
N PHE A 100 -16.80 -1.75 4.45
CA PHE A 100 -17.34 -1.95 5.78
C PHE A 100 -18.88 -1.76 5.73
N ASN A 101 -19.62 -2.79 6.12
CA ASN A 101 -21.06 -2.85 5.98
C ASN A 101 -21.72 -3.05 7.36
N HIS A 102 -22.69 -2.20 7.70
CA HIS A 102 -23.50 -2.32 8.93
C HIS A 102 -24.71 -3.26 8.76
N LYS A 103 -25.00 -3.66 7.54
CA LYS A 103 -26.06 -4.63 7.23
C LYS A 103 -25.47 -5.76 6.39
N LEU A 104 -25.84 -6.97 6.73
CA LEU A 104 -25.43 -8.13 5.95
C LEU A 104 -26.05 -8.05 4.56
N THR A 105 -25.21 -8.22 3.55
CA THR A 105 -25.61 -8.32 2.16
C THR A 105 -24.98 -9.55 1.54
N ASP A 106 -25.61 -10.10 0.50
CA ASP A 106 -25.03 -11.23 -0.21
C ASP A 106 -23.65 -10.89 -0.74
N PRO A 107 -22.71 -11.83 -0.67
CA PRO A 107 -21.37 -11.63 -1.20
C PRO A 107 -21.42 -11.55 -2.74
N CYS A 108 -20.74 -10.57 -3.32
CA CYS A 108 -20.56 -10.53 -4.76
C CYS A 108 -19.54 -11.62 -5.20
N LYS A 109 -19.54 -11.98 -6.49
CA LYS A 109 -18.63 -12.98 -7.07
C LYS A 109 -17.12 -12.68 -6.87
N HIS A 110 -16.79 -11.47 -6.49
CA HIS A 110 -15.42 -11.02 -6.23
C HIS A 110 -15.07 -10.91 -4.74
N THR A 111 -16.00 -11.23 -3.86
CA THR A 111 -15.73 -11.35 -2.41
C THR A 111 -14.74 -12.48 -2.17
N ARG A 112 -13.74 -12.24 -1.34
CA ARG A 112 -12.66 -13.21 -1.05
C ARG A 112 -12.62 -13.62 0.41
N ILE A 113 -12.75 -12.66 1.31
CA ILE A 113 -12.80 -12.90 2.76
C ILE A 113 -13.83 -11.95 3.36
N ARG A 114 -14.54 -12.45 4.38
CA ARG A 114 -15.52 -11.71 5.17
C ARG A 114 -15.19 -11.90 6.65
N LEU A 115 -15.10 -10.82 7.38
CA LEU A 115 -14.92 -10.81 8.84
C LEU A 115 -16.14 -10.16 9.46
N PHE A 116 -16.71 -10.78 10.49
CA PHE A 116 -17.92 -10.32 11.16
C PHE A 116 -17.65 -10.05 12.63
N ASP A 117 -18.25 -9.01 13.18
CA ASP A 117 -18.29 -8.76 14.61
C ASP A 117 -19.56 -9.35 15.27
N ASP A 118 -19.75 -9.11 16.56
CA ASP A 118 -20.92 -9.55 17.33
C ASP A 118 -22.19 -8.73 17.04
N LYS A 119 -22.07 -7.57 16.37
CA LYS A 119 -23.17 -6.69 15.97
C LYS A 119 -23.63 -6.91 14.54
N ASN A 120 -23.11 -7.97 13.88
CA ASN A 120 -23.32 -8.24 12.46
C ASN A 120 -22.78 -7.15 11.52
N ASN A 121 -21.82 -6.33 11.96
CA ASN A 121 -21.05 -5.55 11.02
C ASN A 121 -20.07 -6.48 10.27
N GLU A 122 -19.84 -6.14 9.02
CA GLU A 122 -18.99 -6.94 8.13
C GLU A 122 -17.85 -6.10 7.55
N LEU A 123 -16.61 -6.54 7.78
CA LEU A 123 -15.46 -6.11 6.98
C LEU A 123 -15.28 -7.11 5.85
N ARG A 124 -15.51 -6.66 4.63
CA ARG A 124 -15.45 -7.50 3.43
C ARG A 124 -14.24 -7.14 2.57
N TYR A 125 -13.45 -8.13 2.22
CA TYR A 125 -12.38 -8.01 1.25
C TYR A 125 -12.84 -8.46 -0.13
N ILE A 126 -12.73 -7.58 -1.12
CA ILE A 126 -13.13 -7.80 -2.50
C ILE A 126 -11.91 -7.66 -3.38
N ASP A 127 -11.72 -8.61 -4.32
CA ASP A 127 -10.62 -8.56 -5.29
C ASP A 127 -11.02 -9.19 -6.62
N VAL A 128 -11.21 -8.35 -7.64
CA VAL A 128 -11.64 -8.78 -8.98
C VAL A 128 -10.64 -9.75 -9.59
N ARG A 129 -9.33 -9.46 -9.48
CA ARG A 129 -8.26 -10.24 -10.10
C ARG A 129 -7.74 -11.39 -9.23
N SER A 130 -8.12 -11.43 -7.98
CA SER A 130 -7.69 -12.47 -7.00
C SER A 130 -6.17 -12.61 -6.85
N PHE A 131 -5.45 -11.49 -6.90
CA PHE A 131 -4.00 -11.44 -6.67
C PHE A 131 -3.65 -10.98 -5.26
N GLY A 132 -4.61 -10.38 -4.55
CA GLY A 132 -4.46 -9.97 -3.17
C GLY A 132 -4.24 -11.15 -2.25
N GLN A 133 -3.50 -10.92 -1.20
CA GLN A 133 -3.09 -11.98 -0.29
C GLN A 133 -3.21 -11.50 1.15
N MET A 134 -3.54 -12.43 2.04
CA MET A 134 -3.61 -12.24 3.48
C MET A 134 -2.77 -13.28 4.21
N TRP A 135 -2.16 -12.86 5.31
CA TRP A 135 -1.34 -13.69 6.21
C TRP A 135 -1.78 -13.41 7.63
N TRP A 136 -2.11 -14.43 8.38
CA TRP A 136 -2.13 -14.31 9.82
C TRP A 136 -0.81 -14.88 10.38
N VAL A 137 -0.06 -14.05 11.07
CA VAL A 137 1.23 -14.44 11.65
C VAL A 137 1.11 -14.37 13.16
N ARG A 138 1.25 -15.52 13.83
CA ARG A 138 1.19 -15.63 15.27
C ARG A 138 2.30 -14.81 15.94
N LYS A 139 2.10 -14.43 17.19
CA LYS A 139 3.00 -13.53 17.95
C LYS A 139 4.45 -14.03 18.10
N GLU A 140 4.67 -15.34 18.06
CA GLU A 140 5.99 -15.96 18.21
C GLU A 140 6.83 -15.85 16.93
N LEU A 141 6.24 -15.45 15.81
CA LEU A 141 6.89 -15.38 14.51
C LEU A 141 7.02 -13.93 14.05
N LEU A 142 8.11 -13.64 13.35
CA LEU A 142 8.29 -12.33 12.71
C LEU A 142 7.62 -12.33 11.34
N PRO A 143 6.70 -11.39 11.05
CA PRO A 143 6.06 -11.28 9.74
C PRO A 143 7.06 -11.14 8.58
N THR A 144 8.21 -10.51 8.83
CA THR A 144 9.29 -10.34 7.85
C THR A 144 9.97 -11.65 7.44
N ASN A 145 9.93 -12.67 8.29
CA ASN A 145 10.48 -13.99 7.98
C ASN A 145 9.49 -14.83 7.16
N ILE A 146 8.20 -14.67 7.42
CA ILE A 146 7.13 -15.39 6.70
C ILE A 146 6.87 -14.75 5.34
N ILE A 147 6.81 -13.42 5.28
CA ILE A 147 6.46 -12.64 4.10
C ILE A 147 7.74 -12.05 3.51
N LYS A 148 8.42 -12.81 2.64
CA LYS A 148 9.70 -12.41 2.04
C LYS A 148 9.65 -11.01 1.42
N GLY A 149 8.54 -10.66 0.76
CA GLY A 149 8.35 -9.34 0.17
C GLY A 149 8.30 -8.22 1.21
N LEU A 150 7.76 -8.46 2.40
CA LEU A 150 7.74 -7.50 3.51
C LEU A 150 9.15 -7.37 4.13
N GLY A 151 9.83 -8.50 4.34
CA GLY A 151 11.17 -8.52 4.94
C GLY A 151 12.25 -7.86 4.08
N SER A 152 12.07 -7.85 2.76
CA SER A 152 13.03 -7.27 1.82
C SER A 152 12.81 -5.78 1.52
N LEU A 153 11.81 -5.12 2.11
CA LEU A 153 11.49 -3.73 1.82
C LEU A 153 12.62 -2.77 2.24
N GLY A 154 13.00 -1.90 1.33
CA GLY A 154 13.84 -0.74 1.61
C GLY A 154 13.16 0.27 2.56
N PRO A 155 13.81 1.40 2.89
CA PRO A 155 13.26 2.39 3.80
C PRO A 155 11.93 2.97 3.31
N GLU A 156 11.10 3.41 4.26
CA GLU A 156 9.91 4.22 3.99
C GLU A 156 10.34 5.61 3.48
N PRO A 157 9.65 6.18 2.49
CA PRO A 157 9.95 7.52 1.99
C PRO A 157 9.87 8.64 3.04
N PHE A 158 9.12 8.39 4.13
CA PHE A 158 8.94 9.35 5.23
C PHE A 158 9.88 9.12 6.41
N SER A 159 10.71 8.08 6.39
CA SER A 159 11.64 7.78 7.48
C SER A 159 13.00 8.48 7.30
N ASP A 160 13.73 8.68 8.40
CA ASP A 160 15.07 9.25 8.38
C ASP A 160 16.09 8.35 7.65
N ASN A 161 15.81 7.05 7.56
CA ASN A 161 16.60 6.11 6.80
C ASN A 161 16.57 6.36 5.28
N PHE A 162 15.51 7.03 4.77
CA PHE A 162 15.44 7.47 3.39
C PHE A 162 16.12 8.84 3.22
N ASN A 163 17.43 8.87 3.35
CA ASN A 163 18.24 10.09 3.29
C ASN A 163 19.12 10.14 2.03
N ILE A 164 19.81 11.28 1.85
CA ILE A 164 20.62 11.51 0.65
C ILE A 164 21.86 10.63 0.59
N ASP A 165 22.46 10.33 1.73
CA ASP A 165 23.66 9.50 1.77
C ASP A 165 23.30 8.04 1.45
N TYR A 166 22.17 7.55 1.97
CA TYR A 166 21.58 6.26 1.56
C TYR A 166 21.38 6.21 0.04
N LEU A 167 20.64 7.18 -0.52
CA LEU A 167 20.35 7.22 -1.96
C LEU A 167 21.63 7.28 -2.78
N THR A 168 22.59 8.12 -2.41
CA THR A 168 23.88 8.25 -3.11
C THR A 168 24.63 6.91 -3.10
N LYS A 169 24.71 6.25 -1.95
CA LYS A 169 25.34 4.93 -1.82
C LYS A 169 24.67 3.87 -2.70
N ILE A 170 23.34 3.83 -2.69
CA ILE A 170 22.58 2.81 -3.44
C ILE A 170 22.72 2.99 -4.96
N ILE A 171 22.64 4.23 -5.47
CA ILE A 171 22.62 4.45 -6.92
C ILE A 171 24.00 4.47 -7.56
N SER A 172 25.09 4.72 -6.80
CA SER A 172 26.44 4.98 -7.32
C SER A 172 26.97 3.93 -8.31
N LYS A 173 26.53 2.68 -8.17
CA LYS A 173 26.93 1.56 -9.04
C LYS A 173 25.77 1.00 -9.91
N LYS A 174 24.61 1.69 -9.94
CA LYS A 174 23.44 1.17 -10.66
C LYS A 174 23.35 1.74 -12.06
N THR A 175 23.45 0.86 -13.06
CA THR A 175 23.31 1.21 -14.49
C THR A 175 21.85 1.20 -14.97
N ARG A 176 20.94 0.59 -14.18
CA ARG A 176 19.50 0.64 -14.48
C ARG A 176 19.01 2.08 -14.47
N SER A 177 17.93 2.35 -15.22
CA SER A 177 17.28 3.67 -15.23
C SER A 177 16.85 4.08 -13.83
N ILE A 178 16.89 5.40 -13.55
CA ILE A 178 16.47 5.94 -12.25
C ILE A 178 15.01 5.57 -11.93
N LYS A 179 14.13 5.50 -12.94
CA LYS A 179 12.76 5.02 -12.73
C LYS A 179 12.73 3.57 -12.24
N SER A 180 13.52 2.69 -12.84
CA SER A 180 13.59 1.27 -12.39
C SER A 180 14.08 1.15 -10.96
N ILE A 181 14.96 2.03 -10.52
CA ILE A 181 15.41 2.12 -9.14
C ILE A 181 14.27 2.52 -8.21
N LEU A 182 13.47 3.53 -8.56
CA LEU A 182 12.33 3.97 -7.75
C LEU A 182 11.22 2.92 -7.65
N LEU A 183 11.08 2.05 -8.64
CA LEU A 183 10.10 0.96 -8.65
C LEU A 183 10.54 -0.27 -7.84
N ASP A 184 11.81 -0.35 -7.50
CA ASP A 184 12.40 -1.45 -6.74
C ASP A 184 12.08 -1.29 -5.25
N GLN A 185 11.16 -2.11 -4.75
CA GLN A 185 10.69 -2.03 -3.37
C GLN A 185 11.77 -2.33 -2.33
N THR A 186 12.88 -2.97 -2.74
CA THR A 186 14.05 -3.20 -1.87
C THR A 186 14.90 -1.94 -1.69
N ILE A 187 14.72 -0.94 -2.55
CA ILE A 187 15.43 0.34 -2.51
C ILE A 187 14.59 1.41 -1.84
N VAL A 188 13.32 1.50 -2.18
CA VAL A 188 12.37 2.41 -1.52
C VAL A 188 10.99 1.78 -1.48
N ALA A 189 10.43 1.70 -0.27
CA ALA A 189 9.13 1.05 -0.08
C ALA A 189 7.98 1.93 -0.60
N GLY A 190 6.96 1.30 -1.17
CA GLY A 190 5.69 1.91 -1.44
C GLY A 190 5.56 2.67 -2.77
N ILE A 191 6.65 3.12 -3.38
CA ILE A 191 6.60 3.82 -4.67
C ILE A 191 6.22 2.84 -5.78
N GLY A 192 5.30 3.26 -6.64
CA GLY A 192 4.93 2.54 -7.85
C GLY A 192 4.98 3.43 -9.06
N ASN A 193 4.27 3.03 -10.11
CA ASN A 193 4.41 3.65 -11.43
C ASN A 193 3.92 5.10 -11.49
N ILE A 194 2.85 5.40 -10.76
CA ILE A 194 2.26 6.75 -10.70
C ILE A 194 3.26 7.72 -10.07
N TYR A 195 3.68 7.36 -8.86
CA TYR A 195 4.50 8.27 -8.05
C TYR A 195 5.95 8.34 -8.50
N ALA A 196 6.47 7.29 -9.18
CA ALA A 196 7.77 7.36 -9.84
C ALA A 196 7.76 8.39 -11.00
N ASP A 197 6.76 8.33 -11.90
CA ASP A 197 6.66 9.27 -13.02
C ASP A 197 6.48 10.72 -12.52
N GLU A 198 5.57 10.95 -11.58
CA GLU A 198 5.28 12.29 -11.05
C GLU A 198 6.46 12.87 -10.28
N SER A 199 7.16 12.07 -9.47
CA SER A 199 8.33 12.53 -8.71
C SER A 199 9.50 12.87 -9.60
N LEU A 200 9.76 12.08 -10.64
CA LEU A 200 10.80 12.37 -11.63
C LEU A 200 10.48 13.63 -12.45
N TYR A 201 9.21 13.82 -12.79
CA TYR A 201 8.78 15.07 -13.45
C TYR A 201 9.00 16.28 -12.55
N ALA A 202 8.57 16.22 -11.29
CA ALA A 202 8.75 17.30 -10.34
C ALA A 202 10.22 17.65 -10.09
N ALA A 203 11.09 16.63 -10.05
CA ALA A 203 12.53 16.80 -9.91
C ALA A 203 13.24 17.26 -11.19
N GLY A 204 12.56 17.23 -12.34
CA GLY A 204 13.14 17.57 -13.64
C GLY A 204 14.11 16.52 -14.20
N ILE A 205 14.02 15.28 -13.73
CA ILE A 205 14.94 14.19 -14.09
C ILE A 205 14.28 13.27 -15.11
N SER A 206 15.01 12.98 -16.21
CA SER A 206 14.55 12.02 -17.22
C SER A 206 14.46 10.61 -16.60
N PRO A 207 13.31 9.89 -16.77
CA PRO A 207 13.13 8.55 -16.24
C PRO A 207 14.09 7.52 -16.83
N PHE A 208 14.71 7.81 -17.96
CA PHE A 208 15.60 6.92 -18.70
C PHE A 208 17.06 7.02 -18.26
N ARG A 209 17.43 8.08 -17.57
CA ARG A 209 18.82 8.27 -17.13
C ARG A 209 19.29 7.12 -16.24
N GLU A 210 20.53 6.67 -16.46
CA GLU A 210 21.17 5.71 -15.57
C GLU A 210 21.27 6.29 -14.16
N ALA A 211 20.88 5.50 -13.15
CA ALA A 211 20.84 5.98 -11.76
C ALA A 211 22.20 6.53 -11.29
N ARG A 212 23.31 5.87 -11.65
CA ARG A 212 24.68 6.32 -11.29
C ARG A 212 25.07 7.70 -11.84
N THR A 213 24.36 8.22 -12.87
CA THR A 213 24.66 9.53 -13.45
C THR A 213 23.93 10.69 -12.74
N ILE A 214 23.04 10.37 -11.80
CA ILE A 214 22.28 11.38 -11.05
C ILE A 214 23.18 12.04 -10.01
N LYS A 215 23.36 13.34 -10.10
CA LYS A 215 24.20 14.12 -9.19
C LYS A 215 23.55 14.31 -7.82
N LYS A 216 24.35 14.53 -6.77
CA LYS A 216 23.85 14.67 -5.37
C LYS A 216 22.80 15.78 -5.22
N HIS A 217 22.91 16.92 -5.94
CA HIS A 217 21.91 17.98 -5.89
C HIS A 217 20.57 17.59 -6.58
N GLU A 218 20.63 16.76 -7.63
CA GLU A 218 19.45 16.21 -8.28
C GLU A 218 18.75 15.19 -7.36
N LEU A 219 19.52 14.37 -6.65
CA LEU A 219 18.98 13.44 -5.64
C LEU A 219 18.27 14.17 -4.50
N LYS A 220 18.80 15.32 -4.06
CA LYS A 220 18.11 16.17 -3.07
C LYS A 220 16.73 16.60 -3.60
N LYS A 221 16.67 17.11 -4.85
CA LYS A 221 15.40 17.49 -5.50
C LYS A 221 14.45 16.29 -5.62
N LEU A 222 14.97 15.14 -6.05
CA LEU A 222 14.16 13.92 -6.21
C LEU A 222 13.58 13.44 -4.87
N LYS A 223 14.39 13.37 -3.81
CA LYS A 223 13.93 13.01 -2.47
C LYS A 223 12.80 13.94 -2.00
N THR A 224 12.99 15.25 -2.11
CA THR A 224 11.97 16.23 -1.75
C THR A 224 10.70 16.02 -2.57
N ALA A 225 10.82 15.89 -3.89
CA ALA A 225 9.67 15.67 -4.79
C ALA A 225 8.91 14.37 -4.44
N ILE A 226 9.59 13.27 -4.11
CA ILE A 226 8.96 12.03 -3.67
C ILE A 226 8.10 12.28 -2.43
N VAL A 227 8.68 12.88 -1.39
CA VAL A 227 7.98 13.12 -0.11
C VAL A 227 6.77 14.04 -0.30
N GLU A 228 6.93 15.14 -1.03
CA GLU A 228 5.85 16.11 -1.27
C GLU A 228 4.70 15.52 -2.08
N ILE A 229 5.00 14.79 -3.16
CA ILE A 229 3.98 14.17 -4.01
C ILE A 229 3.21 13.09 -3.26
N LEU A 230 3.90 12.25 -2.49
CA LEU A 230 3.24 11.24 -1.67
C LEU A 230 2.35 11.87 -0.61
N LYS A 231 2.82 12.90 0.12
CA LYS A 231 2.01 13.64 1.10
C LYS A 231 0.78 14.28 0.44
N LYS A 232 0.96 14.92 -0.70
CA LYS A 232 -0.13 15.55 -1.46
C LYS A 232 -1.17 14.52 -1.91
N SER A 233 -0.72 13.36 -2.37
CA SER A 233 -1.63 12.29 -2.78
C SER A 233 -2.39 11.70 -1.60
N ILE A 234 -1.73 11.47 -0.45
CA ILE A 234 -2.41 11.01 0.77
C ILE A 234 -3.48 12.01 1.20
N GLY A 235 -3.17 13.32 1.18
CA GLY A 235 -4.14 14.37 1.50
C GLY A 235 -5.32 14.46 0.52
N ALA A 236 -5.16 13.96 -0.71
CA ALA A 236 -6.21 13.89 -1.72
C ALA A 236 -6.96 12.54 -1.74
N GLY A 237 -6.77 11.68 -0.73
CA GLY A 237 -7.39 10.35 -0.67
C GLY A 237 -6.81 9.33 -1.64
N GLY A 238 -5.57 9.53 -2.13
CA GLY A 238 -4.94 8.67 -3.12
C GLY A 238 -5.36 8.98 -4.56
N THR A 239 -5.11 8.04 -5.47
CA THR A 239 -5.36 8.17 -6.90
C THR A 239 -6.33 7.09 -7.38
N THR A 240 -7.49 7.47 -7.91
CA THR A 240 -8.37 6.55 -8.62
C THR A 240 -8.31 6.82 -10.12
N PHE A 241 -7.85 5.82 -10.88
CA PHE A 241 -7.94 5.82 -12.34
C PHE A 241 -8.87 4.71 -12.87
N SER A 242 -9.12 3.65 -12.07
CA SER A 242 -10.00 2.54 -12.44
C SER A 242 -10.68 1.92 -11.21
N ASP A 243 -9.94 1.13 -10.44
CA ASP A 243 -10.54 0.18 -9.50
C ASP A 243 -10.40 0.59 -8.03
N PHE A 244 -9.45 1.49 -7.72
CA PHE A 244 -9.25 1.90 -6.33
C PHE A 244 -10.48 2.65 -5.79
N ARG A 245 -10.92 2.23 -4.62
CA ARG A 245 -11.91 2.89 -3.77
C ARG A 245 -11.42 2.84 -2.33
N ASP A 246 -11.76 3.83 -1.55
CA ASP A 246 -11.59 3.76 -0.10
C ASP A 246 -12.68 2.89 0.56
N LEU A 247 -12.74 2.86 1.89
CA LEU A 247 -13.74 2.06 2.61
C LEU A 247 -15.18 2.54 2.42
N GLU A 248 -15.38 3.79 2.04
CA GLU A 248 -16.69 4.41 1.78
C GLU A 248 -17.11 4.27 0.30
N GLY A 249 -16.24 3.68 -0.52
CA GLY A 249 -16.44 3.54 -1.96
C GLY A 249 -16.06 4.78 -2.76
N GLU A 250 -15.44 5.79 -2.12
CA GLU A 250 -15.09 7.05 -2.73
C GLU A 250 -13.80 6.96 -3.56
N ASN A 251 -13.72 7.84 -4.54
CA ASN A 251 -12.55 7.96 -5.42
C ASN A 251 -11.48 8.86 -4.82
N GLY A 252 -10.23 8.44 -4.92
CA GLY A 252 -9.10 9.33 -4.67
C GLY A 252 -8.94 10.38 -5.78
N ASN A 253 -8.74 11.65 -5.39
CA ASN A 253 -8.78 12.81 -6.28
C ASN A 253 -7.40 13.25 -6.82
N PHE A 254 -6.30 12.61 -6.41
CA PHE A 254 -4.98 13.01 -6.90
C PHE A 254 -4.80 12.78 -8.41
N GLY A 255 -5.53 11.85 -9.02
CA GLY A 255 -5.52 11.61 -10.46
C GLY A 255 -5.77 12.85 -11.32
N LEU A 256 -6.59 13.79 -10.85
CA LEU A 256 -6.88 15.06 -11.51
C LEU A 256 -5.68 16.03 -11.46
N GLN A 257 -4.76 15.83 -10.53
CA GLN A 257 -3.61 16.69 -10.27
C GLN A 257 -2.31 16.20 -10.93
N THR A 258 -2.31 15.02 -11.58
CA THR A 258 -1.11 14.46 -12.23
C THR A 258 -0.60 15.40 -13.33
N ASN A 259 0.73 15.45 -13.45
CA ASN A 259 1.41 16.30 -14.44
C ASN A 259 1.76 15.53 -15.72
N VAL A 260 2.16 14.27 -15.58
CA VAL A 260 2.57 13.42 -16.71
C VAL A 260 1.84 12.09 -16.74
N TYR A 261 1.54 11.47 -15.58
CA TYR A 261 0.95 10.15 -15.54
C TYR A 261 -0.45 10.15 -16.19
N ARG A 262 -0.68 9.20 -17.12
CA ARG A 262 -1.91 9.11 -17.97
C ARG A 262 -2.25 10.40 -18.74
N ARG A 263 -1.26 11.22 -19.06
CA ARG A 263 -1.45 12.44 -19.85
C ARG A 263 -0.74 12.42 -21.20
N THR A 264 -0.46 11.26 -21.73
CA THR A 264 0.10 11.07 -23.09
C THR A 264 -0.70 11.85 -24.13
N GLY A 265 -0.03 12.59 -25.01
CA GLY A 265 -0.65 13.42 -26.03
C GLY A 265 -1.19 14.77 -25.54
N LYS A 266 -1.27 14.99 -24.22
CA LYS A 266 -1.71 16.27 -23.65
C LYS A 266 -0.53 17.25 -23.48
N LYS A 267 -0.80 18.54 -23.53
CA LYS A 267 0.19 19.58 -23.26
C LYS A 267 0.71 19.49 -21.82
N CYS A 268 2.03 19.50 -21.65
CA CYS A 268 2.68 19.65 -20.35
C CYS A 268 2.20 20.91 -19.65
N ARG A 269 1.84 20.81 -18.38
CA ARG A 269 1.31 21.95 -17.62
C ARG A 269 2.34 23.08 -17.47
N LYS A 270 3.65 22.76 -17.46
CA LYS A 270 4.75 23.73 -17.30
C LYS A 270 5.21 24.35 -18.61
N CYS A 271 5.59 23.53 -19.60
CA CYS A 271 6.28 24.02 -20.80
C CYS A 271 5.45 23.92 -22.09
N LYS A 272 4.23 23.41 -22.02
CA LYS A 272 3.26 23.21 -23.12
C LYS A 272 3.67 22.16 -24.17
N ASN A 273 4.88 21.58 -24.12
CA ASN A 273 5.24 20.44 -24.96
C ASN A 273 4.35 19.25 -24.68
N ILE A 274 4.25 18.34 -25.62
CA ILE A 274 3.44 17.12 -25.49
C ILE A 274 4.09 16.17 -24.48
N VAL A 275 3.27 15.59 -23.61
CA VAL A 275 3.68 14.49 -22.72
C VAL A 275 3.79 13.21 -23.53
N GLU A 276 4.96 12.60 -23.49
CA GLU A 276 5.28 11.35 -24.19
C GLU A 276 5.05 10.13 -23.31
N ARG A 277 4.94 8.95 -23.97
CA ARG A 277 4.87 7.65 -23.30
C ARG A 277 5.81 6.67 -23.96
N GLN A 278 6.64 6.04 -23.15
CA GLN A 278 7.51 4.93 -23.56
C GLN A 278 7.43 3.80 -22.52
N LYS A 279 8.05 2.65 -22.80
CA LYS A 279 8.15 1.56 -21.81
C LYS A 279 9.54 1.48 -21.21
N ILE A 280 9.62 1.34 -19.88
CA ILE A 280 10.84 0.99 -19.14
C ILE A 280 10.52 -0.29 -18.36
N SER A 281 11.31 -1.35 -18.58
CA SER A 281 11.14 -2.64 -17.88
C SER A 281 9.69 -3.14 -17.88
N GLY A 282 9.04 -3.09 -19.06
CA GLY A 282 7.65 -3.54 -19.26
C GLY A 282 6.56 -2.59 -18.73
N ARG A 283 6.91 -1.46 -18.07
CA ARG A 283 5.95 -0.51 -17.50
C ARG A 283 5.86 0.77 -18.33
N SER A 284 4.65 1.25 -18.57
CA SER A 284 4.42 2.54 -19.21
C SER A 284 5.06 3.66 -18.37
N THR A 285 5.79 4.53 -19.03
CA THR A 285 6.51 5.66 -18.44
C THR A 285 6.04 6.91 -19.13
N HIS A 286 5.51 7.87 -18.36
CA HIS A 286 4.99 9.13 -18.88
C HIS A 286 5.94 10.25 -18.46
N TRP A 287 6.31 11.10 -19.41
CA TRP A 287 7.32 12.12 -19.15
C TRP A 287 7.22 13.30 -20.13
N CYS A 288 7.84 14.41 -19.77
CA CYS A 288 7.97 15.58 -20.64
C CYS A 288 9.43 15.78 -21.03
N ARG A 289 9.78 15.51 -22.30
CA ARG A 289 11.15 15.59 -22.81
C ARG A 289 11.81 16.96 -22.60
N LYS A 290 11.02 18.06 -22.63
CA LYS A 290 11.56 19.41 -22.41
C LYS A 290 11.85 19.71 -20.94
N CYS A 291 11.02 19.22 -20.01
CA CYS A 291 11.16 19.51 -18.59
C CYS A 291 12.11 18.55 -17.86
N GLN A 292 12.32 17.33 -18.37
CA GLN A 292 13.09 16.28 -17.73
C GLN A 292 14.36 15.98 -18.54
N LYS A 293 15.51 16.18 -17.92
CA LYS A 293 16.84 16.02 -18.52
C LYS A 293 17.64 14.87 -17.89
#